data_ce1b1b314a29722dd90e8bce4d1735e2
#
_entry.id   ce1b1b314a29722dd90e8bce4d1735e2
#
_cell.length_a   1.000
_cell.length_b   1.000
_cell.length_c   1.000
_cell.angle_alpha   90.00
_cell.angle_beta   90.00
_cell.angle_gamma   90.00
#
_symmetry.space_group_name_H-M   'P 1'
#
loop_
_entity.id
_entity.type
_entity.pdbx_description
1 polymer ?
#
loop_
_entity_poly.entity_id
_entity_poly.type
_entity_poly.pdbx_seq_one_letter_code
_entity_poly.pdbx_strand_id
1 'polypeptide(L)'
;MRRLKFIIYTLFLLVAVAVFLPLCSHGTPSTPQEGTRVVRVLTYNTHRMGMFRKPNDNQVINYLRNGQDADIICLQEVEVYKDSKYLTLSDLKRALSTKYPYSYFDFSVYNNRRQFGNVVFSRFPLIHKQTIRYPSRANISSRCDVVIPSDGAARVVAKKAQGDAGSGLQSSDSEEIRRFDTIRLITNHLESNRFGEDDFEELKQKYSVAHEARVEQAKCVREAIDNSPYPLIVVGDFNDLPLSSTYWHIRRLDMRDAFLCTSWGRYGATLIKGIFAARIDYILCSRALRPLRCTIDRVPYSDHYPLHAVIAY
;
A
#
# COMPACT_ATOMS: atom_id res chain seq x y z
N MET A 1 35.81 -10.42 -33.62
CA MET A 1 35.10 -11.06 -32.48
C MET A 1 35.33 -10.36 -31.13
N ARG A 2 36.55 -10.09 -30.66
CA ARG A 2 36.79 -9.39 -29.36
C ARG A 2 36.16 -7.99 -29.27
N ARG A 3 36.31 -7.16 -30.33
CA ARG A 3 35.69 -5.78 -30.35
C ARG A 3 34.16 -5.80 -30.32
N LEU A 4 33.54 -6.77 -31.03
CA LEU A 4 32.08 -6.89 -31.03
C LEU A 4 31.55 -7.31 -29.64
N LYS A 5 32.20 -8.27 -28.98
CA LYS A 5 31.90 -8.66 -27.60
C LYS A 5 32.03 -7.48 -26.64
N PHE A 6 33.09 -6.69 -26.75
CA PHE A 6 33.31 -5.49 -25.94
C PHE A 6 32.17 -4.47 -26.13
N ILE A 7 31.79 -4.19 -27.38
CA ILE A 7 30.67 -3.28 -27.70
C ILE A 7 29.36 -3.81 -27.09
N ILE A 8 29.06 -5.10 -27.22
CA ILE A 8 27.86 -5.71 -26.64
C ILE A 8 27.86 -5.61 -25.12
N TYR A 9 28.98 -5.91 -24.45
CA TYR A 9 29.10 -5.78 -23.00
C TYR A 9 28.97 -4.33 -22.53
N THR A 10 29.58 -3.37 -23.27
CA THR A 10 29.48 -1.96 -22.95
C THR A 10 28.03 -1.46 -23.14
N LEU A 11 27.36 -1.88 -24.21
CA LEU A 11 25.95 -1.55 -24.45
C LEU A 11 25.04 -2.15 -23.37
N PHE A 12 25.29 -3.41 -23.00
CA PHE A 12 24.56 -4.06 -21.91
C PHE A 12 24.78 -3.38 -20.57
N LEU A 13 26.02 -2.97 -20.27
CA LEU A 13 26.34 -2.21 -19.06
C LEU A 13 25.68 -0.85 -19.05
N LEU A 14 25.69 -0.12 -20.18
CA LEU A 14 25.02 1.17 -20.31
C LEU A 14 23.51 1.05 -20.15
N VAL A 15 22.90 0.03 -20.75
CA VAL A 15 21.47 -0.27 -20.58
C VAL A 15 21.17 -0.65 -19.13
N ALA A 16 22.00 -1.51 -18.52
CA ALA A 16 21.87 -1.85 -17.11
C ALA A 16 21.99 -0.62 -16.22
N VAL A 17 23.00 0.25 -16.45
CA VAL A 17 23.15 1.50 -15.72
C VAL A 17 21.95 2.43 -15.94
N ALA A 18 21.50 2.60 -17.18
CA ALA A 18 20.34 3.44 -17.50
C ALA A 18 19.03 2.93 -16.87
N VAL A 19 18.88 1.62 -16.71
CA VAL A 19 17.73 0.99 -16.07
C VAL A 19 17.85 0.98 -14.55
N PHE A 20 19.03 0.65 -14.01
CA PHE A 20 19.22 0.50 -12.56
C PHE A 20 19.48 1.82 -11.83
N LEU A 21 20.12 2.80 -12.43
CA LEU A 21 20.38 4.10 -11.78
C LEU A 21 19.09 4.85 -11.39
N PRO A 22 18.06 4.92 -12.25
CA PRO A 22 16.76 5.51 -11.86
C PRO A 22 16.00 4.68 -10.83
N LEU A 23 16.31 3.37 -10.70
CA LEU A 23 15.68 2.49 -9.71
C LEU A 23 16.30 2.63 -8.32
N CYS A 24 17.52 3.17 -8.22
CA CYS A 24 18.14 3.46 -6.95
C CYS A 24 17.53 4.72 -6.33
N SER A 25 17.36 4.68 -5.03
CA SER A 25 16.92 5.83 -4.27
C SER A 25 17.99 6.94 -4.29
N HIS A 26 17.55 8.19 -4.38
CA HIS A 26 18.42 9.37 -4.43
C HIS A 26 18.38 10.22 -3.17
N GLY A 27 17.41 9.97 -2.28
CA GLY A 27 17.23 10.73 -1.05
C GLY A 27 17.84 10.06 0.17
N THR A 28 18.08 10.86 1.20
CA THR A 28 18.54 10.39 2.52
C THR A 28 17.44 10.50 3.56
N PRO A 29 17.40 9.60 4.56
CA PRO A 29 16.45 9.72 5.64
C PRO A 29 16.74 10.98 6.46
N SER A 30 15.69 11.60 6.98
CA SER A 30 15.77 12.73 7.88
C SER A 30 14.99 12.46 9.17
N THR A 31 15.43 13.03 10.27
CA THR A 31 14.69 13.01 11.53
C THR A 31 13.63 14.11 11.53
N PRO A 32 12.46 13.88 12.17
CA PRO A 32 11.51 14.94 12.43
C PRO A 32 12.18 16.05 13.25
N GLN A 33 11.96 17.31 12.87
CA GLN A 33 12.30 18.43 13.74
C GLN A 33 11.31 18.51 14.90
N GLU A 34 11.71 19.15 16.00
CA GLU A 34 10.80 19.38 17.12
C GLU A 34 9.54 20.10 16.67
N GLY A 35 8.36 19.62 17.13
CA GLY A 35 7.06 20.11 16.68
C GLY A 35 6.56 19.60 15.35
N THR A 36 7.37 18.82 14.59
CA THR A 36 6.90 18.20 13.34
C THR A 36 5.91 17.09 13.61
N ARG A 37 4.70 17.21 13.05
CA ARG A 37 3.69 16.14 13.10
C ARG A 37 4.02 15.07 12.06
N VAL A 38 3.91 13.83 12.46
CA VAL A 38 4.23 12.68 11.59
C VAL A 38 3.16 11.60 11.66
N VAL A 39 2.97 10.92 10.54
CA VAL A 39 2.20 9.68 10.47
C VAL A 39 3.08 8.55 9.95
N ARG A 40 2.98 7.39 10.59
CA ARG A 40 3.71 6.17 10.21
C ARG A 40 2.78 5.25 9.46
N VAL A 41 3.13 4.93 8.23
CA VAL A 41 2.30 4.12 7.34
C VAL A 41 3.06 2.87 6.94
N LEU A 42 2.40 1.73 7.03
CA LEU A 42 2.90 0.44 6.57
C LEU A 42 2.00 -0.12 5.48
N THR A 43 2.59 -0.62 4.40
CA THR A 43 1.88 -1.44 3.40
C THR A 43 2.50 -2.83 3.33
N TYR A 44 1.67 -3.86 3.21
CA TYR A 44 2.12 -5.24 3.20
C TYR A 44 1.15 -6.15 2.44
N ASN A 45 1.60 -6.73 1.34
CA ASN A 45 0.91 -7.87 0.73
C ASN A 45 1.18 -9.10 1.59
N THR A 46 0.12 -9.66 2.20
CA THR A 46 0.25 -10.70 3.22
C THR A 46 0.24 -12.12 2.67
N HIS A 47 0.16 -12.27 1.36
CA HIS A 47 0.03 -13.57 0.71
C HIS A 47 -0.94 -14.49 1.46
N ARG A 48 -2.21 -14.07 1.52
CA ARG A 48 -3.32 -14.78 2.21
C ARG A 48 -3.11 -14.98 3.71
N MET A 49 -2.48 -14.01 4.38
CA MET A 49 -2.23 -14.05 5.84
C MET A 49 -1.44 -15.28 6.30
N GLY A 50 -0.49 -15.77 5.49
CA GLY A 50 0.30 -16.96 5.82
C GLY A 50 -0.49 -18.26 5.76
N MET A 51 -1.50 -18.32 4.92
CA MET A 51 -2.39 -19.45 4.59
C MET A 51 -2.76 -20.37 5.77
N PHE A 52 -4.06 -20.40 6.12
CA PHE A 52 -4.70 -21.38 7.03
C PHE A 52 -4.29 -21.36 8.51
N ARG A 53 -3.51 -20.39 9.01
CA ARG A 53 -3.09 -20.34 10.41
C ARG A 53 -4.07 -19.57 11.28
N LYS A 54 -4.30 -20.09 12.51
CA LYS A 54 -5.07 -19.36 13.52
C LYS A 54 -4.30 -18.15 14.06
N PRO A 55 -4.98 -17.17 14.70
CA PRO A 55 -4.35 -15.92 15.17
C PRO A 55 -3.14 -16.12 16.08
N ASN A 56 -3.19 -17.09 16.98
CA ASN A 56 -2.11 -17.31 17.94
C ASN A 56 -0.82 -17.82 17.31
N ASP A 57 -0.93 -18.56 16.20
CA ASP A 57 0.19 -19.14 15.45
C ASP A 57 0.53 -18.35 14.19
N ASN A 58 -0.18 -17.25 13.96
CA ASN A 58 -0.03 -16.45 12.76
C ASN A 58 1.07 -15.41 12.93
N GLN A 59 2.19 -15.66 12.26
CA GLN A 59 3.37 -14.81 12.33
C GLN A 59 3.12 -13.41 11.74
N VAL A 60 2.26 -13.30 10.72
CA VAL A 60 1.85 -11.99 10.15
C VAL A 60 1.11 -11.18 11.20
N ILE A 61 0.12 -11.76 11.88
CA ILE A 61 -0.64 -11.08 12.94
C ILE A 61 0.29 -10.67 14.08
N ASN A 62 1.20 -11.56 14.49
CA ASN A 62 2.16 -11.27 15.56
C ASN A 62 3.09 -10.11 15.18
N TYR A 63 3.60 -10.09 13.95
CA TYR A 63 4.38 -8.98 13.44
C TYR A 63 3.58 -7.67 13.43
N LEU A 64 2.35 -7.67 12.92
CA LEU A 64 1.49 -6.48 12.87
C LEU A 64 1.18 -5.92 14.26
N ARG A 65 1.06 -6.79 15.26
CA ARG A 65 0.76 -6.41 16.64
C ARG A 65 1.99 -5.90 17.39
N ASN A 66 3.12 -6.60 17.28
CA ASN A 66 4.29 -6.44 18.14
C ASN A 66 5.57 -6.03 17.43
N GLY A 67 5.73 -6.38 16.15
CA GLY A 67 6.98 -6.25 15.40
C GLY A 67 7.18 -4.92 14.69
N GLN A 68 6.20 -4.00 14.74
CA GLN A 68 6.25 -2.73 14.03
C GLN A 68 5.48 -1.62 14.79
N ASP A 69 5.75 -0.35 14.43
CA ASP A 69 5.14 0.82 15.08
C ASP A 69 4.47 1.77 14.07
N ALA A 70 3.63 1.23 13.17
CA ALA A 70 2.84 2.04 12.26
C ALA A 70 1.59 2.60 12.96
N ASP A 71 1.14 3.77 12.51
CA ASP A 71 -0.12 4.36 12.92
C ASP A 71 -1.26 3.87 12.02
N ILE A 72 -0.93 3.59 10.74
CA ILE A 72 -1.83 3.08 9.72
C ILE A 72 -1.18 1.87 9.04
N ILE A 73 -1.92 0.78 8.92
CA ILE A 73 -1.52 -0.45 8.23
C ILE A 73 -2.45 -0.71 7.07
N CYS A 74 -1.89 -0.88 5.88
CA CYS A 74 -2.59 -1.22 4.65
C CYS A 74 -2.17 -2.61 4.20
N LEU A 75 -3.08 -3.56 4.23
CA LEU A 75 -2.82 -4.95 3.88
C LEU A 75 -3.48 -5.30 2.56
N GLN A 76 -2.77 -6.03 1.73
CA GLN A 76 -3.28 -6.65 0.51
C GLN A 76 -3.29 -8.18 0.67
N GLU A 77 -4.09 -8.84 -0.14
CA GLU A 77 -4.29 -10.30 -0.08
C GLU A 77 -4.69 -10.82 1.29
N VAL A 78 -5.48 -10.06 2.04
CA VAL A 78 -6.02 -10.57 3.30
C VAL A 78 -7.10 -11.59 2.98
N GLU A 79 -6.90 -12.83 3.43
CA GLU A 79 -7.87 -13.90 3.29
C GLU A 79 -8.36 -14.35 4.67
N VAL A 80 -9.68 -14.33 4.84
CA VAL A 80 -10.36 -14.79 6.06
C VAL A 80 -11.47 -15.77 5.71
N TYR A 81 -11.75 -16.68 6.63
CA TYR A 81 -12.68 -17.78 6.42
C TYR A 81 -13.90 -17.66 7.34
N LYS A 82 -15.01 -18.29 6.93
CA LYS A 82 -16.18 -18.45 7.79
C LYS A 82 -16.01 -19.63 8.77
N ASP A 83 -15.25 -20.65 8.37
CA ASP A 83 -14.94 -21.79 9.22
C ASP A 83 -13.91 -21.40 10.29
N SER A 84 -14.27 -21.61 11.55
CA SER A 84 -13.45 -21.31 12.72
C SER A 84 -12.17 -22.17 12.85
N LYS A 85 -11.99 -23.17 12.00
CA LYS A 85 -10.72 -23.88 11.89
C LYS A 85 -9.59 -22.99 11.36
N TYR A 86 -9.94 -21.96 10.59
CA TYR A 86 -9.03 -21.04 9.95
C TYR A 86 -9.12 -19.65 10.57
N LEU A 87 -8.35 -18.70 10.09
CA LEU A 87 -8.44 -17.31 10.48
C LEU A 87 -9.79 -16.73 10.06
N THR A 88 -10.59 -16.31 11.04
CA THR A 88 -11.85 -15.61 10.79
C THR A 88 -11.69 -14.10 10.80
N LEU A 89 -12.65 -13.37 10.23
CA LEU A 89 -12.69 -11.90 10.31
C LEU A 89 -12.75 -11.42 11.77
N SER A 90 -13.49 -12.11 12.62
CA SER A 90 -13.60 -11.79 14.05
C SER A 90 -12.27 -11.97 14.78
N ASP A 91 -11.51 -13.01 14.45
CA ASP A 91 -10.19 -13.25 15.01
C ASP A 91 -9.20 -12.16 14.63
N LEU A 92 -9.18 -11.80 13.33
CA LEU A 92 -8.30 -10.73 12.83
C LEU A 92 -8.63 -9.38 13.49
N LYS A 93 -9.91 -9.02 13.58
CA LYS A 93 -10.36 -7.81 14.28
C LYS A 93 -9.91 -7.80 15.73
N ARG A 94 -10.21 -8.86 16.49
CA ARG A 94 -9.86 -8.99 17.90
C ARG A 94 -8.37 -8.91 18.16
N ALA A 95 -7.57 -9.56 17.28
CA ALA A 95 -6.12 -9.59 17.44
C ALA A 95 -5.44 -8.23 17.34
N LEU A 96 -6.04 -7.28 16.58
CA LEU A 96 -5.44 -5.99 16.28
C LEU A 96 -6.20 -4.79 16.89
N SER A 97 -7.43 -4.98 17.40
CA SER A 97 -8.31 -3.88 17.86
C SER A 97 -7.74 -3.05 19.01
N THR A 98 -6.94 -3.65 19.90
CA THR A 98 -6.32 -2.91 21.01
C THR A 98 -5.33 -1.85 20.52
N LYS A 99 -4.55 -2.16 19.49
CA LYS A 99 -3.56 -1.25 18.90
C LYS A 99 -4.17 -0.37 17.81
N TYR A 100 -5.15 -0.91 17.08
CA TYR A 100 -5.81 -0.27 15.93
C TYR A 100 -7.33 -0.34 16.12
N PRO A 101 -7.94 0.62 16.82
CA PRO A 101 -9.38 0.60 17.10
C PRO A 101 -10.24 0.83 15.86
N TYR A 102 -9.67 1.38 14.78
CA TYR A 102 -10.38 1.63 13.55
C TYR A 102 -9.91 0.70 12.45
N SER A 103 -10.86 0.20 11.66
CA SER A 103 -10.56 -0.68 10.54
C SER A 103 -11.52 -0.51 9.38
N TYR A 104 -11.03 -0.81 8.18
CA TYR A 104 -11.80 -0.88 6.96
C TYR A 104 -11.47 -2.19 6.24
N PHE A 105 -12.47 -3.02 6.05
CA PHE A 105 -12.36 -4.31 5.36
C PHE A 105 -13.06 -4.18 4.01
N ASP A 106 -12.31 -4.29 2.93
CA ASP A 106 -12.79 -4.14 1.56
C ASP A 106 -12.44 -5.40 0.77
N PHE A 107 -13.42 -6.27 0.62
CA PHE A 107 -13.21 -7.57 0.00
C PHE A 107 -13.70 -7.57 -1.45
N SER A 108 -12.80 -7.94 -2.37
CA SER A 108 -13.10 -8.12 -3.79
C SER A 108 -13.77 -9.46 -4.07
N VAL A 109 -13.42 -10.48 -3.28
CA VAL A 109 -14.02 -11.82 -3.35
C VAL A 109 -14.79 -12.10 -2.06
N TYR A 110 -16.08 -12.39 -2.23
CA TYR A 110 -16.96 -12.73 -1.14
C TYR A 110 -17.80 -13.96 -1.54
N ASN A 111 -17.54 -15.09 -0.92
CA ASN A 111 -18.31 -16.31 -1.15
C ASN A 111 -18.66 -17.04 0.16
N ASN A 112 -19.33 -18.20 0.05
CA ASN A 112 -19.80 -18.96 1.21
C ASN A 112 -18.68 -19.52 2.11
N ARG A 113 -17.43 -19.53 1.66
CA ARG A 113 -16.30 -20.12 2.40
C ARG A 113 -15.30 -19.07 2.88
N ARG A 114 -15.02 -18.04 2.08
CA ARG A 114 -13.93 -17.09 2.34
C ARG A 114 -14.24 -15.68 1.84
N GLN A 115 -13.50 -14.72 2.37
CA GLN A 115 -13.43 -13.34 1.93
C GLN A 115 -11.96 -13.00 1.65
N PHE A 116 -11.70 -12.26 0.57
CA PHE A 116 -10.35 -11.91 0.13
C PHE A 116 -10.34 -10.47 -0.38
N GLY A 117 -9.33 -9.68 0.00
CA GLY A 117 -9.20 -8.30 -0.46
C GLY A 117 -8.23 -7.46 0.35
N ASN A 118 -8.52 -6.16 0.39
CA ASN A 118 -7.72 -5.17 1.11
C ASN A 118 -8.27 -4.91 2.50
N VAL A 119 -7.37 -4.62 3.44
CA VAL A 119 -7.75 -4.23 4.80
C VAL A 119 -6.89 -3.06 5.25
N VAL A 120 -7.52 -2.07 5.86
CA VAL A 120 -6.85 -0.97 6.55
C VAL A 120 -7.11 -1.09 8.04
N PHE A 121 -6.05 -1.04 8.84
CA PHE A 121 -6.11 -0.83 10.28
C PHE A 121 -5.49 0.52 10.63
N SER A 122 -6.09 1.24 11.57
CA SER A 122 -5.64 2.58 11.93
C SER A 122 -5.80 2.86 13.43
N ARG A 123 -4.86 3.64 13.98
CA ARG A 123 -5.00 4.27 15.29
C ARG A 123 -5.98 5.45 15.25
N PHE A 124 -6.24 5.98 14.04
CA PHE A 124 -7.07 7.14 13.81
C PHE A 124 -8.41 6.78 13.16
N PRO A 125 -9.46 7.58 13.34
CA PRO A 125 -10.75 7.38 12.69
C PRO A 125 -10.62 7.28 11.17
N LEU A 126 -11.39 6.38 10.58
CA LEU A 126 -11.49 6.14 9.14
C LEU A 126 -12.91 6.48 8.68
N ILE A 127 -13.04 7.50 7.83
CA ILE A 127 -14.31 7.98 7.27
C ILE A 127 -14.31 7.91 5.75
N HIS A 128 -15.44 8.17 5.09
CA HIS A 128 -15.63 8.20 3.64
C HIS A 128 -15.04 6.98 2.93
N LYS A 129 -15.30 5.79 3.49
CA LYS A 129 -14.81 4.51 2.96
C LYS A 129 -15.45 4.20 1.62
N GLN A 130 -14.64 3.91 0.61
CA GLN A 130 -15.10 3.63 -0.75
C GLN A 130 -14.21 2.62 -1.44
N THR A 131 -14.83 1.68 -2.16
CA THR A 131 -14.14 0.75 -3.06
C THR A 131 -13.97 1.39 -4.44
N ILE A 132 -12.76 1.40 -4.97
CA ILE A 132 -12.48 1.71 -6.37
C ILE A 132 -12.49 0.38 -7.13
N ARG A 133 -13.55 0.16 -7.91
CA ARG A 133 -13.72 -1.06 -8.72
C ARG A 133 -13.16 -0.85 -10.10
N TYR A 134 -12.63 -1.92 -10.67
CA TYR A 134 -12.07 -1.92 -12.02
C TYR A 134 -13.03 -2.60 -13.00
N PRO A 135 -13.13 -2.14 -14.25
CA PRO A 135 -14.15 -2.61 -15.20
C PRO A 135 -14.12 -4.10 -15.50
N SER A 136 -12.94 -4.74 -15.41
CA SER A 136 -12.74 -6.08 -15.96
C SER A 136 -12.13 -7.10 -15.00
N ARG A 137 -11.87 -6.77 -13.70
CA ARG A 137 -11.06 -7.61 -12.82
C ARG A 137 -11.61 -7.70 -11.40
N ALA A 138 -11.24 -8.80 -10.72
CA ALA A 138 -11.62 -9.04 -9.33
C ALA A 138 -10.83 -8.19 -8.32
N ASN A 139 -9.69 -7.62 -8.72
CA ASN A 139 -8.88 -6.76 -7.87
C ASN A 139 -9.59 -5.42 -7.65
N ILE A 140 -9.28 -4.78 -6.55
CA ILE A 140 -9.85 -3.48 -6.16
C ILE A 140 -8.77 -2.59 -5.56
N SER A 141 -9.02 -1.29 -5.56
CA SER A 141 -8.38 -0.37 -4.62
C SER A 141 -9.39 0.13 -3.61
N SER A 142 -8.92 0.42 -2.41
CA SER A 142 -9.75 0.86 -1.30
C SER A 142 -9.35 2.27 -0.90
N ARG A 143 -10.33 3.17 -0.80
CA ARG A 143 -10.14 4.57 -0.41
C ARG A 143 -10.83 4.85 0.92
N CYS A 144 -10.16 5.56 1.80
CA CYS A 144 -10.78 6.17 2.98
C CYS A 144 -10.07 7.47 3.35
N ASP A 145 -10.71 8.28 4.16
CA ASP A 145 -10.10 9.47 4.73
C ASP A 145 -9.73 9.18 6.19
N VAL A 146 -8.47 9.44 6.54
CA VAL A 146 -7.90 9.27 7.88
C VAL A 146 -7.95 10.61 8.58
N VAL A 147 -8.66 10.67 9.70
CA VAL A 147 -8.83 11.91 10.50
C VAL A 147 -7.84 11.88 11.64
N ILE A 148 -6.76 12.66 11.53
CA ILE A 148 -5.71 12.72 12.54
C ILE A 148 -6.03 13.85 13.51
N PRO A 149 -6.34 13.58 14.80
CA PRO A 149 -6.70 14.61 15.75
C PRO A 149 -5.55 15.59 15.98
N SER A 150 -5.83 16.88 15.98
CA SER A 150 -4.99 17.86 16.64
C SER A 150 -5.14 17.69 18.15
N ASP A 151 -4.08 17.98 18.90
CA ASP A 151 -3.94 17.68 20.33
C ASP A 151 -5.22 17.91 21.15
N GLY A 152 -5.70 16.85 21.81
CA GLY A 152 -6.85 16.84 22.70
C GLY A 152 -8.22 16.47 22.10
N ALA A 153 -8.39 16.45 20.77
CA ALA A 153 -9.70 16.26 20.13
C ALA A 153 -10.06 14.78 19.81
N ALA A 154 -9.18 13.82 20.07
CA ALA A 154 -9.37 12.40 19.72
C ALA A 154 -10.66 11.77 20.30
N ARG A 155 -11.19 12.28 21.42
CA ARG A 155 -12.41 11.76 22.08
C ARG A 155 -13.72 12.13 21.39
N VAL A 156 -13.78 13.26 20.68
CA VAL A 156 -15.02 13.78 20.08
C VAL A 156 -15.36 13.06 18.77
N VAL A 157 -14.35 12.78 17.94
CA VAL A 157 -14.57 12.11 16.63
C VAL A 157 -14.98 10.65 16.81
N ALA A 158 -14.49 9.96 17.84
CA ALA A 158 -14.84 8.57 18.10
C ALA A 158 -16.34 8.36 18.38
N LYS A 159 -17.00 9.33 19.01
CA LYS A 159 -18.45 9.28 19.29
C LYS A 159 -19.31 9.51 18.04
N LYS A 160 -18.90 10.43 17.13
CA LYS A 160 -19.65 10.72 15.89
C LYS A 160 -19.47 9.62 14.84
N ALA A 161 -18.29 9.02 14.70
CA ALA A 161 -18.04 7.99 13.70
C ALA A 161 -18.78 6.66 13.97
N GLN A 162 -19.26 6.43 15.18
CA GLN A 162 -20.07 5.25 15.55
C GLN A 162 -21.58 5.46 15.38
N GLY A 163 -22.04 6.70 15.19
CA GLY A 163 -23.47 7.07 15.24
C GLY A 163 -24.15 7.40 13.91
N ASP A 164 -23.43 7.63 12.81
CA ASP A 164 -24.07 8.19 11.61
C ASP A 164 -23.69 7.52 10.28
N ALA A 165 -24.58 6.64 9.87
CA ALA A 165 -24.64 6.15 8.48
C ALA A 165 -25.65 6.96 7.61
N GLY A 166 -26.08 8.16 8.03
CA GLY A 166 -27.23 8.76 7.35
C GLY A 166 -27.52 10.25 7.44
N SER A 167 -26.67 11.10 7.99
CA SER A 167 -26.99 12.54 8.01
C SER A 167 -25.90 13.40 7.35
N GLY A 168 -26.32 14.29 6.43
CA GLY A 168 -25.45 15.25 5.78
C GLY A 168 -24.86 16.25 6.78
N LEU A 169 -23.58 16.57 6.59
CA LEU A 169 -22.82 17.54 7.39
C LEU A 169 -23.50 18.93 7.38
N GLN A 170 -23.88 19.43 8.52
CA GLN A 170 -24.39 20.81 8.68
C GLN A 170 -23.22 21.79 8.84
N SER A 171 -23.48 23.08 8.59
CA SER A 171 -22.47 24.17 8.56
C SER A 171 -21.67 24.37 9.86
N SER A 172 -22.19 23.93 11.02
CA SER A 172 -21.45 23.89 12.29
C SER A 172 -20.30 22.88 12.33
N ASP A 173 -20.37 21.88 11.48
CA ASP A 173 -19.34 20.82 11.40
C ASP A 173 -18.07 21.29 10.69
N SER A 174 -18.16 22.36 9.88
CA SER A 174 -17.00 22.91 9.14
C SER A 174 -15.99 23.65 10.03
N GLU A 175 -16.38 24.21 11.17
CA GLU A 175 -15.44 24.80 12.15
C GLU A 175 -14.77 23.74 13.04
N GLU A 176 -15.49 22.67 13.37
CA GLU A 176 -14.95 21.54 14.12
C GLU A 176 -13.95 20.72 13.29
N ILE A 177 -14.17 20.62 11.96
CA ILE A 177 -13.27 19.94 11.00
C ILE A 177 -11.93 20.66 10.89
N ARG A 178 -11.82 21.97 11.15
CA ARG A 178 -10.54 22.72 11.16
C ARG A 178 -9.58 22.33 12.28
N ARG A 179 -10.02 21.53 13.26
CA ARG A 179 -9.17 21.00 14.33
C ARG A 179 -8.52 19.66 14.00
N PHE A 180 -8.74 19.12 12.79
CA PHE A 180 -8.23 17.83 12.37
C PHE A 180 -7.49 17.96 11.04
N ASP A 181 -6.37 17.24 10.92
CA ASP A 181 -5.74 17.05 9.63
C ASP A 181 -6.32 15.79 8.99
N THR A 182 -6.94 15.95 7.85
CA THR A 182 -7.48 14.84 7.09
C THR A 182 -6.51 14.47 5.98
N ILE A 183 -6.16 13.19 5.91
CA ILE A 183 -5.32 12.61 4.85
C ILE A 183 -6.16 11.57 4.11
N ARG A 184 -6.25 11.68 2.79
CA ARG A 184 -6.84 10.62 1.96
C ARG A 184 -5.86 9.50 1.76
N LEU A 185 -6.30 8.29 2.08
CA LEU A 185 -5.55 7.06 1.93
C LEU A 185 -6.16 6.22 0.81
N ILE A 186 -5.33 5.78 -0.12
CA ILE A 186 -5.70 4.81 -1.15
C ILE A 186 -4.77 3.61 -1.04
N THR A 187 -5.30 2.43 -0.80
CA THR A 187 -4.54 1.18 -0.81
C THR A 187 -4.89 0.35 -2.04
N ASN A 188 -3.88 -0.10 -2.76
CA ASN A 188 -4.00 -0.76 -4.03
C ASN A 188 -3.55 -2.21 -3.95
N HIS A 189 -4.22 -3.07 -4.71
CA HIS A 189 -3.71 -4.36 -5.15
C HIS A 189 -4.08 -4.51 -6.62
N LEU A 190 -3.12 -4.22 -7.50
CA LEU A 190 -3.33 -4.24 -8.94
C LEU A 190 -3.15 -5.65 -9.51
N GLU A 191 -3.50 -5.85 -10.77
CA GLU A 191 -3.46 -7.16 -11.43
C GLU A 191 -2.05 -7.75 -11.43
N SER A 192 -1.96 -8.99 -10.95
CA SER A 192 -0.68 -9.72 -10.86
C SER A 192 -0.34 -10.43 -12.17
N ASN A 193 0.95 -10.61 -12.39
CA ASN A 193 1.44 -11.49 -13.45
C ASN A 193 1.27 -12.94 -13.00
N ARG A 194 0.37 -13.70 -13.65
CA ARG A 194 0.12 -15.11 -13.35
C ARG A 194 1.08 -15.99 -14.16
N PHE A 195 2.35 -15.95 -13.82
CA PHE A 195 3.35 -16.81 -14.44
C PHE A 195 3.24 -18.23 -13.89
N GLY A 196 3.30 -19.23 -14.81
CA GLY A 196 3.34 -20.65 -14.51
C GLY A 196 4.54 -21.29 -15.23
N GLU A 197 4.45 -22.59 -15.48
CA GLU A 197 5.36 -23.32 -16.38
C GLU A 197 4.91 -23.08 -17.82
N ASP A 198 5.13 -21.87 -18.31
CA ASP A 198 4.66 -21.41 -19.62
C ASP A 198 5.86 -21.31 -20.57
N ASP A 199 5.63 -21.48 -21.87
CA ASP A 199 6.61 -21.13 -22.87
C ASP A 199 6.76 -19.60 -23.01
N PHE A 200 7.76 -19.16 -23.80
CA PHE A 200 8.10 -17.73 -23.90
C PHE A 200 6.96 -16.90 -24.53
N GLU A 201 6.24 -17.42 -25.51
CA GLU A 201 5.13 -16.68 -26.15
C GLU A 201 3.91 -16.59 -25.25
N GLU A 202 3.60 -17.64 -24.48
CA GLU A 202 2.56 -17.63 -23.47
C GLU A 202 2.88 -16.63 -22.34
N LEU A 203 4.13 -16.64 -21.86
CA LEU A 203 4.60 -15.68 -20.84
C LEU A 203 4.46 -14.23 -21.32
N LYS A 204 4.85 -13.96 -22.56
CA LYS A 204 4.73 -12.64 -23.19
C LYS A 204 3.28 -12.20 -23.30
N GLN A 205 2.40 -13.09 -23.75
CA GLN A 205 0.96 -12.80 -23.88
C GLN A 205 0.34 -12.54 -22.50
N LYS A 206 0.60 -13.38 -21.49
CA LYS A 206 0.11 -13.21 -20.12
C LYS A 206 0.60 -11.89 -19.51
N TYR A 207 1.87 -11.54 -19.75
CA TYR A 207 2.42 -10.27 -19.29
C TYR A 207 1.71 -9.07 -19.95
N SER A 208 1.50 -9.11 -21.28
CA SER A 208 0.83 -8.03 -22.00
C SER A 208 -0.59 -7.80 -21.46
N VAL A 209 -1.38 -8.86 -21.32
CA VAL A 209 -2.75 -8.78 -20.80
C VAL A 209 -2.78 -8.24 -19.37
N ALA A 210 -1.88 -8.70 -18.51
CA ALA A 210 -1.80 -8.22 -17.14
C ALA A 210 -1.33 -6.77 -17.08
N HIS A 211 -0.38 -6.37 -17.93
CA HIS A 211 0.10 -5.00 -18.02
C HIS A 211 -0.98 -4.01 -18.49
N GLU A 212 -1.73 -4.35 -19.54
CA GLU A 212 -2.86 -3.55 -20.00
C GLU A 212 -3.91 -3.36 -18.91
N ALA A 213 -4.25 -4.44 -18.20
CA ALA A 213 -5.17 -4.38 -17.08
C ALA A 213 -4.65 -3.45 -15.95
N ARG A 214 -3.36 -3.53 -15.60
CA ARG A 214 -2.75 -2.64 -14.61
C ARG A 214 -2.78 -1.17 -15.02
N VAL A 215 -2.54 -0.88 -16.29
CA VAL A 215 -2.62 0.50 -16.80
C VAL A 215 -4.03 1.05 -16.69
N GLU A 216 -5.06 0.27 -17.03
CA GLU A 216 -6.47 0.68 -16.83
C GLU A 216 -6.79 0.91 -15.35
N GLN A 217 -6.37 -0.01 -14.48
CA GLN A 217 -6.54 0.12 -13.04
C GLN A 217 -5.83 1.37 -12.50
N ALA A 218 -4.61 1.64 -12.98
CA ALA A 218 -3.85 2.83 -12.60
C ALA A 218 -4.54 4.14 -13.01
N LYS A 219 -5.25 4.15 -14.15
CA LYS A 219 -6.08 5.31 -14.58
C LYS A 219 -7.24 5.54 -13.60
N CYS A 220 -7.96 4.49 -13.19
CA CYS A 220 -9.03 4.60 -12.20
C CYS A 220 -8.51 5.12 -10.83
N VAL A 221 -7.35 4.63 -10.40
CA VAL A 221 -6.68 5.13 -9.19
C VAL A 221 -6.30 6.60 -9.37
N ARG A 222 -5.79 6.98 -10.52
CA ARG A 222 -5.41 8.37 -10.81
C ARG A 222 -6.61 9.31 -10.77
N GLU A 223 -7.74 8.91 -11.30
CA GLU A 223 -8.98 9.69 -11.19
C GLU A 223 -9.37 9.95 -9.73
N ALA A 224 -9.26 8.94 -8.87
CA ALA A 224 -9.52 9.10 -7.44
C ALA A 224 -8.49 10.01 -6.74
N ILE A 225 -7.24 10.07 -7.23
CA ILE A 225 -6.20 10.98 -6.78
C ILE A 225 -6.51 12.41 -7.20
N ASP A 226 -6.82 12.64 -8.49
CA ASP A 226 -7.08 13.97 -9.05
C ASP A 226 -8.31 14.65 -8.40
N ASN A 227 -9.29 13.86 -7.98
CA ASN A 227 -10.50 14.33 -7.29
C ASN A 227 -10.37 14.43 -5.76
N SER A 228 -9.15 14.43 -5.20
CA SER A 228 -8.98 14.51 -3.75
C SER A 228 -8.94 15.95 -3.25
N PRO A 229 -9.81 16.33 -2.27
CA PRO A 229 -9.70 17.62 -1.59
C PRO A 229 -8.62 17.63 -0.50
N TYR A 230 -8.02 16.48 -0.17
CA TYR A 230 -7.07 16.32 0.93
C TYR A 230 -5.69 15.92 0.42
N PRO A 231 -4.62 16.16 1.21
CA PRO A 231 -3.34 15.52 1.00
C PRO A 231 -3.50 14.00 0.90
N LEU A 232 -2.67 13.36 0.06
CA LEU A 232 -2.83 11.95 -0.32
C LEU A 232 -1.65 11.11 0.15
N ILE A 233 -1.99 9.89 0.58
CA ILE A 233 -1.06 8.76 0.69
C ILE A 233 -1.63 7.62 -0.14
N VAL A 234 -0.87 7.16 -1.13
CA VAL A 234 -1.24 6.05 -2.01
C VAL A 234 -0.25 4.92 -1.80
N VAL A 235 -0.74 3.77 -1.40
CA VAL A 235 0.10 2.63 -1.02
C VAL A 235 -0.36 1.34 -1.66
N GLY A 236 0.46 0.31 -1.56
CA GLY A 236 0.07 -1.07 -1.87
C GLY A 236 0.94 -1.71 -2.93
N ASP A 237 0.51 -2.90 -3.31
CA ASP A 237 1.11 -3.70 -4.36
C ASP A 237 0.60 -3.25 -5.73
N PHE A 238 1.49 -2.66 -6.52
CA PHE A 238 1.18 -2.24 -7.89
C PHE A 238 1.43 -3.36 -8.91
N ASN A 239 2.05 -4.47 -8.47
CA ASN A 239 2.42 -5.59 -9.32
C ASN A 239 3.23 -5.19 -10.57
N ASP A 240 3.87 -4.03 -10.52
CA ASP A 240 4.68 -3.49 -11.61
C ASP A 240 5.93 -2.77 -11.11
N LEU A 241 6.94 -2.70 -11.96
CA LEU A 241 8.25 -2.15 -11.63
C LEU A 241 8.23 -0.61 -11.57
N PRO A 242 9.20 0.02 -10.87
CA PRO A 242 9.45 1.45 -11.02
C PRO A 242 9.68 1.81 -12.50
N LEU A 243 9.20 2.99 -12.90
CA LEU A 243 9.25 3.50 -14.28
C LEU A 243 8.31 2.81 -15.28
N SER A 244 7.53 1.79 -14.88
CA SER A 244 6.47 1.26 -15.73
C SER A 244 5.39 2.31 -16.00
N SER A 245 4.59 2.09 -17.04
CA SER A 245 3.44 2.96 -17.33
C SER A 245 2.43 2.97 -16.19
N THR A 246 2.18 1.83 -15.52
CA THR A 246 1.35 1.72 -14.32
C THR A 246 1.85 2.67 -13.20
N TYR A 247 3.13 2.58 -12.87
CA TYR A 247 3.75 3.42 -11.85
C TYR A 247 3.63 4.91 -12.20
N TRP A 248 3.92 5.29 -13.47
CA TRP A 248 3.85 6.68 -13.90
C TRP A 248 2.43 7.23 -13.99
N HIS A 249 1.43 6.42 -14.33
CA HIS A 249 0.03 6.83 -14.29
C HIS A 249 -0.40 7.25 -12.88
N ILE A 250 0.02 6.49 -11.85
CA ILE A 250 -0.34 6.80 -10.46
C ILE A 250 0.52 7.94 -9.91
N ARG A 251 1.83 7.86 -10.06
CA ARG A 251 2.77 8.80 -9.42
C ARG A 251 2.76 10.17 -10.11
N ARG A 252 2.87 10.21 -11.44
CA ARG A 252 3.18 11.44 -12.19
C ARG A 252 4.29 12.27 -11.51
N LEU A 253 4.35 13.59 -11.76
CA LEU A 253 5.33 14.47 -11.13
C LEU A 253 4.82 15.14 -9.84
N ASP A 254 3.55 14.97 -9.52
CA ASP A 254 2.87 15.60 -8.38
C ASP A 254 2.92 14.78 -7.09
N MET A 255 3.39 13.53 -7.16
CA MET A 255 3.57 12.68 -5.98
C MET A 255 5.03 12.30 -5.75
N ARG A 256 5.40 12.16 -4.50
CA ARG A 256 6.70 11.71 -4.02
C ARG A 256 6.66 10.23 -3.71
N ASP A 257 7.62 9.48 -4.22
CA ASP A 257 7.87 8.09 -3.82
C ASP A 257 8.69 8.11 -2.53
N ALA A 258 8.12 7.63 -1.43
CA ALA A 258 8.74 7.70 -0.12
C ALA A 258 10.10 6.97 -0.07
N PHE A 259 10.19 5.82 -0.76
CA PHE A 259 11.45 5.07 -0.82
C PHE A 259 12.52 5.83 -1.60
N LEU A 260 12.19 6.36 -2.79
CA LEU A 260 13.15 7.14 -3.58
C LEU A 260 13.61 8.41 -2.84
N CYS A 261 12.73 9.04 -2.07
CA CYS A 261 13.04 10.26 -1.34
C CYS A 261 13.96 10.04 -0.12
N THR A 262 14.07 8.81 0.41
CA THR A 262 14.68 8.61 1.74
C THR A 262 15.65 7.45 1.86
N SER A 263 15.88 6.67 0.81
CA SER A 263 16.63 5.41 0.92
C SER A 263 17.81 5.35 -0.07
N TRP A 264 18.64 6.37 -0.07
CA TRP A 264 19.75 6.56 -1.01
C TRP A 264 20.61 5.29 -1.20
N GLY A 265 20.91 4.98 -2.46
CA GLY A 265 21.76 3.85 -2.85
C GLY A 265 21.14 2.46 -2.65
N ARG A 266 19.87 2.36 -2.28
CA ARG A 266 19.17 1.08 -2.08
C ARG A 266 18.24 0.76 -3.25
N TYR A 267 18.22 -0.48 -3.69
CA TYR A 267 17.29 -0.96 -4.73
C TYR A 267 15.86 -1.08 -4.21
N GLY A 268 15.67 -1.52 -2.99
CA GLY A 268 14.37 -1.55 -2.34
C GLY A 268 13.45 -2.68 -2.78
N ALA A 269 13.98 -3.86 -3.06
CA ALA A 269 13.14 -5.02 -3.40
C ALA A 269 12.14 -5.33 -2.28
N THR A 270 10.86 -5.39 -2.64
CA THR A 270 9.75 -5.74 -1.76
C THR A 270 9.20 -7.13 -2.04
N LEU A 271 9.35 -7.66 -3.25
CA LEU A 271 9.09 -9.05 -3.62
C LEU A 271 10.39 -9.80 -3.81
N ILE A 272 10.49 -11.02 -3.23
CA ILE A 272 11.58 -11.96 -3.50
C ILE A 272 11.00 -13.33 -3.81
N LYS A 273 11.28 -13.81 -5.05
CA LYS A 273 10.83 -15.11 -5.50
C LYS A 273 11.98 -15.85 -6.16
N GLY A 274 12.60 -16.77 -5.42
CA GLY A 274 13.82 -17.45 -5.86
C GLY A 274 14.97 -16.47 -6.10
N ILE A 275 15.47 -16.38 -7.33
CA ILE A 275 16.52 -15.43 -7.74
C ILE A 275 15.98 -14.05 -8.15
N PHE A 276 14.67 -13.90 -8.26
CA PHE A 276 14.05 -12.65 -8.66
C PHE A 276 13.78 -11.76 -7.45
N ALA A 277 14.24 -10.53 -7.55
CA ALA A 277 13.98 -9.49 -6.57
C ALA A 277 13.44 -8.24 -7.26
N ALA A 278 12.25 -7.79 -6.87
CA ALA A 278 11.56 -6.66 -7.50
C ALA A 278 10.98 -5.71 -6.48
N ARG A 279 10.99 -4.41 -6.78
CA ARG A 279 10.24 -3.42 -6.03
C ARG A 279 8.90 -3.20 -6.72
N ILE A 280 7.83 -3.70 -6.15
CA ILE A 280 6.47 -3.63 -6.69
C ILE A 280 5.46 -3.09 -5.69
N ASP A 281 5.86 -2.95 -4.42
CA ASP A 281 5.08 -2.27 -3.40
C ASP A 281 5.58 -0.84 -3.22
N TYR A 282 4.65 0.09 -3.03
CA TYR A 282 4.94 1.52 -3.00
C TYR A 282 4.22 2.23 -1.86
N ILE A 283 4.85 3.31 -1.38
CA ILE A 283 4.22 4.37 -0.60
C ILE A 283 4.51 5.68 -1.32
N LEU A 284 3.47 6.23 -1.93
CA LEU A 284 3.51 7.53 -2.61
C LEU A 284 2.75 8.54 -1.77
N CYS A 285 3.19 9.79 -1.74
CA CYS A 285 2.45 10.86 -1.08
C CYS A 285 2.43 12.13 -1.93
N SER A 286 1.37 12.93 -1.79
CA SER A 286 1.24 14.24 -2.43
C SER A 286 2.32 15.20 -1.96
N ARG A 287 2.60 16.26 -2.73
CA ARG A 287 3.66 17.23 -2.42
C ARG A 287 3.46 17.99 -1.11
N ALA A 288 2.23 18.07 -0.61
CA ALA A 288 1.91 18.65 0.69
C ALA A 288 2.50 17.85 1.86
N LEU A 289 2.83 16.57 1.63
CA LEU A 289 3.39 15.66 2.61
C LEU A 289 4.88 15.42 2.32
N ARG A 290 5.69 15.22 3.35
CA ARG A 290 7.12 15.03 3.22
C ARG A 290 7.58 13.70 3.81
N PRO A 291 7.99 12.71 2.99
CA PRO A 291 8.63 11.50 3.51
C PRO A 291 9.93 11.84 4.24
N LEU A 292 10.06 11.34 5.45
CA LEU A 292 11.27 11.50 6.29
C LEU A 292 12.12 10.24 6.30
N ARG A 293 11.48 9.09 6.27
CA ARG A 293 12.13 7.78 6.29
C ARG A 293 11.25 6.76 5.59
N CYS A 294 11.86 5.85 4.83
CA CYS A 294 11.18 4.67 4.30
C CYS A 294 12.09 3.46 4.43
N THR A 295 11.57 2.36 4.97
CA THR A 295 12.31 1.14 5.25
C THR A 295 11.52 -0.08 4.81
N ILE A 296 12.25 -1.16 4.53
CA ILE A 296 11.68 -2.47 4.21
C ILE A 296 12.07 -3.42 5.33
N ASP A 297 11.07 -4.04 5.94
CA ASP A 297 11.26 -5.00 7.01
C ASP A 297 11.40 -6.40 6.41
N ARG A 298 12.59 -7.01 6.53
CA ARG A 298 12.87 -8.33 5.97
C ARG A 298 12.36 -9.43 6.88
N VAL A 299 11.03 -9.67 6.85
CA VAL A 299 10.36 -10.72 7.62
C VAL A 299 9.90 -11.86 6.70
N PRO A 300 10.09 -13.14 7.07
CA PRO A 300 9.85 -14.28 6.19
C PRO A 300 8.39 -14.80 6.29
N TYR A 301 7.40 -13.90 6.31
CA TYR A 301 6.01 -14.29 6.55
C TYR A 301 5.12 -14.20 5.30
N SER A 302 5.66 -13.67 4.21
CA SER A 302 5.08 -13.56 2.88
C SER A 302 6.21 -13.60 1.86
N ASP A 303 5.92 -13.77 0.59
CA ASP A 303 6.84 -13.53 -0.52
C ASP A 303 7.09 -12.03 -0.78
N HIS A 304 6.27 -11.16 -0.17
CA HIS A 304 6.51 -9.73 -0.08
C HIS A 304 7.12 -9.33 1.26
N TYR A 305 7.84 -8.23 1.28
CA TYR A 305 8.32 -7.57 2.49
C TYR A 305 7.50 -6.31 2.80
N PRO A 306 7.14 -6.09 4.08
CA PRO A 306 6.47 -4.85 4.50
C PRO A 306 7.32 -3.62 4.16
N LEU A 307 6.67 -2.62 3.56
CA LEU A 307 7.24 -1.30 3.32
C LEU A 307 6.67 -0.31 4.34
N HIS A 308 7.54 0.38 5.06
CA HIS A 308 7.18 1.28 6.14
C HIS A 308 7.72 2.69 5.89
N ALA A 309 6.88 3.73 6.02
CA ALA A 309 7.28 5.11 5.87
C ALA A 309 6.87 5.98 7.05
N VAL A 310 7.73 6.93 7.42
CA VAL A 310 7.44 8.06 8.31
C VAL A 310 7.26 9.30 7.46
N ILE A 311 6.10 9.91 7.52
CA ILE A 311 5.69 11.02 6.66
C ILE A 311 5.30 12.20 7.54
N ALA A 312 5.92 13.36 7.30
CA ALA A 312 5.54 14.64 7.93
C ALA A 312 4.39 15.31 7.18
N TYR A 313 3.51 15.97 7.95
CA TYR A 313 2.32 16.66 7.45
C TYR A 313 2.06 17.96 8.22
#